data_c803d8a0150e5aaf90971d4df216c57e
#
_entry.id   c803d8a0150e5aaf90971d4df216c57e
#
_cell.length_a   1.000
_cell.length_b   1.000
_cell.length_c   1.000
_cell.angle_alpha   90.00
_cell.angle_beta   90.00
_cell.angle_gamma   90.00
#
_symmetry.space_group_name_H-M   'P 1'
#
loop_
_entity.id
_entity.type
_entity.pdbx_description
1 polymer ?
#
loop_
_entity_poly.entity_id
_entity_poly.type
_entity_poly.pdbx_seq_one_letter_code
_entity_poly.pdbx_strand_id
1 'polypeptide(L)'
;MTREAVIQALAQPAPDSPKRIHLIGVAGSGMSGLASLFLALGHRVSGSDRVATGETARLESIGLHFSSPHSAEAVADAEVVVYSSAVKPGNLAYDAAVAAGIVLLRRAEALAAIMRTKSGII
;
A
#
# COMPACT_ATOMS: atom_id res chain seq x y z
N MET A 1 -5.81 10.00 -13.81
CA MET A 1 -5.69 10.69 -12.51
C MET A 1 -4.23 11.05 -12.27
N THR A 2 -3.96 12.25 -11.79
CA THR A 2 -2.60 12.69 -11.54
C THR A 2 -2.05 12.03 -10.27
N ARG A 3 -0.71 11.99 -10.18
CA ARG A 3 -0.04 11.49 -8.97
C ARG A 3 -0.50 12.25 -7.72
N GLU A 4 -0.62 13.58 -7.82
CA GLU A 4 -1.06 14.43 -6.70
C GLU A 4 -2.48 14.12 -6.25
N ALA A 5 -3.39 13.91 -7.19
CA ALA A 5 -4.77 13.57 -6.86
C ALA A 5 -4.85 12.22 -6.16
N VAL A 6 -4.05 11.26 -6.60
CA VAL A 6 -3.98 9.95 -5.95
C VAL A 6 -3.45 10.08 -4.53
N ILE A 7 -2.36 10.83 -4.34
CA ILE A 7 -1.77 11.05 -3.01
C ILE A 7 -2.77 11.68 -2.06
N GLN A 8 -3.50 12.70 -2.52
CA GLN A 8 -4.52 13.34 -1.69
C GLN A 8 -5.65 12.38 -1.33
N ALA A 9 -6.07 11.56 -2.28
CA ALA A 9 -7.15 10.60 -2.04
C ALA A 9 -6.78 9.55 -1.00
N LEU A 10 -5.51 9.17 -0.92
CA LEU A 10 -5.07 8.15 0.04
C LEU A 10 -5.24 8.59 1.48
N ALA A 11 -5.09 9.88 1.76
CA ALA A 11 -5.12 10.42 3.10
C ALA A 11 -6.54 10.74 3.60
N GLN A 12 -7.53 10.63 2.72
CA GLN A 12 -8.92 10.96 3.04
C GLN A 12 -9.70 9.70 3.41
N PRO A 13 -10.63 9.78 4.37
CA PRO A 13 -11.59 8.68 4.54
C PRO A 13 -12.32 8.43 3.23
N ALA A 14 -12.48 7.18 2.84
CA ALA A 14 -12.99 6.85 1.52
C ALA A 14 -14.10 5.80 1.55
N PRO A 15 -15.23 6.07 2.24
CA PRO A 15 -16.31 5.10 2.30
C PRO A 15 -16.98 4.87 0.94
N ASP A 16 -17.03 5.91 0.09
CA ASP A 16 -17.72 5.85 -1.19
C ASP A 16 -16.82 5.58 -2.38
N SER A 17 -15.53 5.85 -2.25
CA SER A 17 -14.56 5.71 -3.34
C SER A 17 -13.23 5.19 -2.83
N PRO A 18 -13.19 3.98 -2.27
CA PRO A 18 -11.93 3.45 -1.76
C PRO A 18 -10.94 3.24 -2.90
N LYS A 19 -9.67 3.52 -2.63
CA LYS A 19 -8.59 3.22 -3.56
C LYS A 19 -8.11 1.79 -3.34
N ARG A 20 -7.64 1.15 -4.39
CA ARG A 20 -7.02 -0.17 -4.28
C ARG A 20 -5.51 0.03 -4.14
N ILE A 21 -5.00 -0.30 -2.98
CA ILE A 21 -3.61 -0.05 -2.59
C ILE A 21 -2.92 -1.39 -2.34
N HIS A 22 -1.76 -1.58 -2.95
CA HIS A 22 -0.94 -2.76 -2.69
C HIS A 22 0.36 -2.34 -2.03
N LEU A 23 0.75 -3.03 -0.95
CA LEU A 23 2.00 -2.76 -0.26
C LEU A 23 2.98 -3.91 -0.48
N ILE A 24 4.12 -3.61 -1.05
CA ILE A 24 5.19 -4.58 -1.30
C ILE A 24 6.09 -4.61 -0.06
N GLY A 25 6.25 -5.78 0.55
CA GLY A 25 7.01 -5.92 1.79
C GLY A 25 6.16 -5.61 3.02
N VAL A 26 4.89 -5.99 2.98
CA VAL A 26 3.89 -5.59 3.98
C VAL A 26 4.16 -6.12 5.40
N ALA A 27 4.96 -7.19 5.53
CA ALA A 27 5.32 -7.72 6.84
C ALA A 27 6.34 -6.86 7.59
N GLY A 28 6.99 -5.93 6.90
CA GLY A 28 7.95 -5.02 7.54
C GLY A 28 7.26 -4.11 8.54
N SER A 29 7.95 -3.76 9.63
CA SER A 29 7.34 -3.04 10.75
C SER A 29 6.68 -1.71 10.34
N GLY A 30 7.36 -0.91 9.54
CA GLY A 30 6.79 0.35 9.08
C GLY A 30 5.67 0.16 8.07
N MET A 31 5.76 -0.87 7.26
CA MET A 31 4.77 -1.16 6.22
C MET A 31 3.48 -1.69 6.82
N SER A 32 3.56 -2.56 7.81
CA SER A 32 2.35 -3.13 8.43
C SER A 32 1.53 -2.04 9.14
N GLY A 33 2.18 -1.08 9.77
CA GLY A 33 1.49 0.05 10.38
C GLY A 33 0.78 0.90 9.35
N LEU A 34 1.43 1.16 8.22
CA LEU A 34 0.83 1.92 7.13
C LEU A 34 -0.37 1.20 6.53
N ALA A 35 -0.27 -0.13 6.37
CA ALA A 35 -1.39 -0.93 5.89
C ALA A 35 -2.61 -0.80 6.81
N SER A 36 -2.38 -0.83 8.13
CA SER A 36 -3.45 -0.65 9.12
C SER A 36 -4.12 0.72 8.96
N LEU A 37 -3.34 1.77 8.74
CA LEU A 37 -3.89 3.12 8.55
C LEU A 37 -4.77 3.20 7.31
N PHE A 38 -4.33 2.63 6.19
CA PHE A 38 -5.13 2.64 4.98
C PHE A 38 -6.44 1.85 5.15
N LEU A 39 -6.38 0.71 5.84
CA LEU A 39 -7.58 -0.06 6.13
C LEU A 39 -8.56 0.73 7.00
N ALA A 40 -8.03 1.45 7.98
CA ALA A 40 -8.86 2.29 8.87
C ALA A 40 -9.52 3.43 8.09
N LEU A 41 -8.88 3.91 7.04
CA LEU A 41 -9.46 4.96 6.18
C LEU A 41 -10.50 4.42 5.20
N GLY A 42 -10.68 3.11 5.13
CA GLY A 42 -11.70 2.50 4.28
C GLY A 42 -11.21 2.08 2.90
N HIS A 43 -9.92 2.15 2.64
CA HIS A 43 -9.37 1.70 1.35
C HIS A 43 -9.32 0.17 1.27
N ARG A 44 -9.25 -0.33 0.04
CA ARG A 44 -9.03 -1.75 -0.22
C ARG A 44 -7.55 -2.00 -0.29
N VAL A 45 -7.04 -2.78 0.65
CA VAL A 45 -5.60 -2.94 0.82
C VAL A 45 -5.21 -4.39 0.60
N SER A 46 -4.19 -4.57 -0.21
CA SER A 46 -3.52 -5.86 -0.38
C SER A 46 -2.04 -5.69 -0.05
N GLY A 47 -1.37 -6.79 0.18
CA GLY A 47 0.05 -6.75 0.46
C GLY A 47 0.72 -8.05 0.07
N SER A 48 2.02 -7.96 -0.22
CA SER A 48 2.82 -9.14 -0.54
C SER A 48 4.11 -9.12 0.26
N ASP A 49 4.63 -10.32 0.51
CA ASP A 49 5.93 -10.49 1.14
C ASP A 49 6.47 -11.84 0.73
N ARG A 50 7.72 -12.11 1.10
CA ARG A 50 8.34 -13.38 0.74
C ARG A 50 7.71 -14.55 1.47
N VAL A 51 7.30 -14.35 2.72
CA VAL A 51 6.64 -15.40 3.52
C VAL A 51 5.56 -14.79 4.40
N ALA A 52 4.61 -15.61 4.79
CA ALA A 52 3.60 -15.22 5.78
C ALA A 52 4.24 -15.18 7.18
N THR A 53 3.78 -14.24 8.00
CA THR A 53 4.25 -14.07 9.37
C THR A 53 3.05 -13.85 10.29
N GLY A 54 3.30 -13.75 11.60
CA GLY A 54 2.23 -13.38 12.54
C GLY A 54 1.65 -12.01 12.23
N GLU A 55 2.50 -11.09 11.74
CA GLU A 55 2.03 -9.74 11.38
C GLU A 55 1.11 -9.78 10.16
N THR A 56 1.41 -10.59 9.14
CA THR A 56 0.52 -10.71 7.99
C THR A 56 -0.81 -11.35 8.38
N ALA A 57 -0.79 -12.32 9.29
CA ALA A 57 -2.02 -12.92 9.80
C ALA A 57 -2.87 -11.88 10.55
N ARG A 58 -2.26 -11.03 11.35
CA ARG A 58 -2.95 -9.94 12.04
C ARG A 58 -3.61 -9.00 11.04
N LEU A 59 -2.88 -8.61 9.99
CA LEU A 59 -3.40 -7.72 8.96
C LEU A 59 -4.57 -8.35 8.19
N GLU A 60 -4.46 -9.65 7.88
CA GLU A 60 -5.56 -10.37 7.23
C GLU A 60 -6.82 -10.34 8.09
N SER A 61 -6.67 -10.44 9.40
CA SER A 61 -7.81 -10.42 10.31
C SER A 61 -8.56 -9.09 10.30
N ILE A 62 -7.92 -8.01 9.87
CA ILE A 62 -8.55 -6.69 9.77
C ILE A 62 -8.85 -6.27 8.33
N GLY A 63 -8.71 -7.18 7.39
CA GLY A 63 -9.18 -6.97 6.02
C GLY A 63 -8.13 -6.91 4.92
N LEU A 64 -6.86 -7.10 5.24
CA LEU A 64 -5.82 -7.12 4.21
C LEU A 64 -5.90 -8.39 3.37
N HIS A 65 -5.72 -8.25 2.07
CA HIS A 65 -5.52 -9.40 1.17
C HIS A 65 -4.02 -9.65 1.03
N PHE A 66 -3.56 -10.73 1.64
CA PHE A 66 -2.14 -11.08 1.64
C PHE A 66 -1.82 -12.12 0.57
N SER A 67 -0.68 -11.95 -0.09
CA SER A 67 -0.15 -12.94 -1.03
C SER A 67 1.36 -13.11 -0.82
N SER A 68 1.84 -14.33 -1.05
CA SER A 68 3.26 -14.65 -1.05
C SER A 68 3.54 -15.77 -2.02
N PRO A 69 4.70 -15.79 -2.69
CA PRO A 69 5.68 -14.71 -2.74
C PRO A 69 5.21 -13.52 -3.55
N HIS A 70 6.06 -12.53 -3.76
CA HIS A 70 5.72 -11.40 -4.63
C HIS A 70 5.44 -11.90 -6.06
N SER A 71 4.45 -11.30 -6.72
CA SER A 71 4.11 -11.68 -8.09
C SER A 71 3.57 -10.48 -8.85
N ALA A 72 3.60 -10.59 -10.18
CA ALA A 72 3.01 -9.56 -11.04
C ALA A 72 1.50 -9.46 -10.83
N GLU A 73 0.86 -10.59 -10.59
CA GLU A 73 -0.59 -10.64 -10.41
C GLU A 73 -1.06 -9.91 -9.16
N ALA A 74 -0.21 -9.83 -8.14
CA ALA A 74 -0.54 -9.20 -6.88
C ALA A 74 -0.89 -7.71 -7.05
N VAL A 75 -0.35 -7.04 -8.08
CA VAL A 75 -0.58 -5.61 -8.31
C VAL A 75 -1.53 -5.34 -9.46
N ALA A 76 -2.10 -6.37 -10.08
CA ALA A 76 -2.89 -6.21 -11.32
C ALA A 76 -4.05 -5.23 -11.16
N ASP A 77 -4.70 -5.22 -10.02
CA ASP A 77 -5.84 -4.35 -9.76
C ASP A 77 -5.50 -3.11 -8.94
N ALA A 78 -4.23 -2.91 -8.59
CA ALA A 78 -3.85 -1.80 -7.75
C ALA A 78 -3.87 -0.47 -8.50
N GLU A 79 -4.36 0.56 -7.84
CA GLU A 79 -4.28 1.92 -8.34
C GLU A 79 -3.01 2.60 -7.85
N VAL A 80 -2.53 2.17 -6.68
CA VAL A 80 -1.32 2.69 -6.06
C VAL A 80 -0.55 1.52 -5.48
N VAL A 81 0.76 1.54 -5.63
CA VAL A 81 1.66 0.58 -5.00
C VAL A 81 2.60 1.33 -4.07
N VAL A 82 2.65 0.90 -2.82
CA VAL A 82 3.56 1.46 -1.81
C VAL A 82 4.66 0.43 -1.55
N TYR A 83 5.89 0.89 -1.48
CA TYR A 83 7.02 -0.01 -1.27
C TYR A 83 8.03 0.58 -0.28
N SER A 84 8.77 -0.31 0.39
CA SER A 84 9.81 0.09 1.34
C SER A 84 11.14 0.23 0.62
N SER A 85 12.11 0.85 1.29
CA SER A 85 13.45 1.02 0.74
C SER A 85 14.17 -0.31 0.50
N ALA A 86 13.70 -1.40 1.11
CA ALA A 86 14.26 -2.73 0.90
C ALA A 86 13.86 -3.35 -0.44
N VAL A 87 12.81 -2.83 -1.08
CA VAL A 87 12.35 -3.33 -2.38
C VAL A 87 13.25 -2.74 -3.46
N LYS A 88 13.70 -3.60 -4.36
CA LYS A 88 14.65 -3.22 -5.42
C LYS A 88 14.13 -3.65 -6.78
N PRO A 89 14.66 -3.06 -7.88
CA PRO A 89 14.38 -3.56 -9.23
C PRO A 89 14.63 -5.05 -9.31
N GLY A 90 13.79 -5.77 -10.02
CA GLY A 90 13.81 -7.23 -10.05
C GLY A 90 12.71 -7.87 -9.19
N ASN A 91 12.15 -7.13 -8.23
CA ASN A 91 10.97 -7.61 -7.51
C ASN A 91 9.80 -7.68 -8.49
N LEU A 92 9.14 -8.83 -8.58
CA LEU A 92 8.10 -9.06 -9.59
C LEU A 92 6.93 -8.10 -9.45
N ALA A 93 6.51 -7.81 -8.24
CA ALA A 93 5.40 -6.88 -8.01
C ALA A 93 5.79 -5.45 -8.37
N TYR A 94 7.00 -5.03 -7.98
CA TYR A 94 7.51 -3.71 -8.30
C TYR A 94 7.62 -3.51 -9.81
N ASP A 95 8.25 -4.46 -10.50
CA ASP A 95 8.46 -4.35 -11.95
C ASP A 95 7.14 -4.35 -12.70
N ALA A 96 6.16 -5.13 -12.27
CA ALA A 96 4.84 -5.15 -12.88
C ALA A 96 4.12 -3.81 -12.71
N ALA A 97 4.26 -3.18 -11.55
CA ALA A 97 3.67 -1.87 -11.31
C ALA A 97 4.28 -0.79 -12.21
N VAL A 98 5.60 -0.83 -12.38
CA VAL A 98 6.29 0.09 -13.31
C VAL A 98 5.79 -0.11 -14.73
N ALA A 99 5.71 -1.35 -15.18
CA ALA A 99 5.28 -1.68 -16.55
C ALA A 99 3.83 -1.26 -16.82
N ALA A 100 2.98 -1.35 -15.81
CA ALA A 100 1.56 -1.01 -15.94
C ALA A 100 1.28 0.48 -15.77
N GLY A 101 2.29 1.27 -15.41
CA GLY A 101 2.10 2.70 -15.17
C GLY A 101 1.34 3.02 -13.89
N ILE A 102 1.34 2.10 -12.94
CA ILE A 102 0.70 2.30 -11.64
C ILE A 102 1.49 3.32 -10.83
N VAL A 103 0.81 4.17 -10.08
CA VAL A 103 1.47 5.14 -9.21
C VAL A 103 2.25 4.40 -8.12
N LEU A 104 3.55 4.68 -8.03
CA LEU A 104 4.44 4.06 -7.04
C LEU A 104 4.84 5.12 -6.01
N LEU A 105 4.67 4.78 -4.75
CA LEU A 105 5.04 5.65 -3.63
C LEU A 105 5.96 4.89 -2.68
N ARG A 106 6.99 5.57 -2.21
CA ARG A 106 7.79 5.04 -1.12
C ARG A 106 6.96 5.12 0.17
N ARG A 107 7.27 4.23 1.12
CA ARG A 107 6.60 4.26 2.42
C ARG A 107 6.58 5.66 3.02
N ALA A 108 7.71 6.36 2.99
CA ALA A 108 7.83 7.69 3.56
C ALA A 108 6.90 8.70 2.88
N GLU A 109 6.74 8.60 1.56
CA GLU A 109 5.86 9.49 0.82
C GLU A 109 4.39 9.27 1.19
N ALA A 110 3.99 8.00 1.31
CA ALA A 110 2.62 7.66 1.67
C ALA A 110 2.31 8.10 3.11
N LEU A 111 3.25 7.86 4.02
CA LEU A 111 3.09 8.27 5.41
C LEU A 111 3.01 9.79 5.53
N ALA A 112 3.84 10.52 4.80
CA ALA A 112 3.83 11.97 4.81
C ALA A 112 2.49 12.53 4.33
N ALA A 113 1.86 11.89 3.34
CA ALA A 113 0.55 12.31 2.85
C ALA A 113 -0.51 12.21 3.95
N ILE A 114 -0.52 11.10 4.69
CA ILE A 114 -1.45 10.91 5.80
C ILE A 114 -1.19 11.92 6.92
N MET A 115 0.08 12.10 7.25
CA MET A 115 0.47 12.99 8.35
C MET A 115 0.14 14.45 8.05
N ARG A 116 0.25 14.89 6.79
CA ARG A 116 -0.12 16.25 6.42
C ARG A 116 -1.59 16.52 6.69
N THR A 117 -2.45 15.57 6.38
CA THR A 117 -3.89 15.70 6.64
C THR A 117 -4.14 15.84 8.14
N LYS A 118 -3.48 15.03 8.95
CA LYS A 118 -3.64 15.07 10.39
C LYS A 118 -3.05 16.33 11.00
N SER A 119 -1.94 16.80 10.49
CA SER A 119 -1.30 18.02 10.99
C SER A 119 -2.20 19.25 10.82
N GLY A 120 -2.99 19.28 9.76
CA GLY A 120 -3.91 20.39 9.53
C GLY A 120 -5.05 20.46 10.52
N ILE A 121 -5.25 19.44 11.32
CA ILE A 121 -6.32 19.38 12.31
C ILE A 121 -5.89 19.92 13.66
N ILE A 122 -4.63 19.93 13.92
CA ILE A 122 -4.07 20.33 15.23
C ILE A 122 -4.13 21.84 15.46
#